data_3a46374d52b45afc2feffb734388df4d
#
_entry.id   3a46374d52b45afc2feffb734388df4d
#
_cell.length_a   1.000
_cell.length_b   1.000
_cell.length_c   1.000
_cell.angle_alpha   90.00
_cell.angle_beta   90.00
_cell.angle_gamma   90.00
#
_symmetry.space_group_name_H-M   'P 1'
#
loop_
_entity.id
_entity.type
_entity.pdbx_description
1 polymer ?
#
loop_
_entity_poly.entity_id
_entity_poly.type
_entity_poly.pdbx_seq_one_letter_code
_entity_poly.pdbx_strand_id
1 'polypeptide(L)'
;MRRARARSLAVLLLWGAAAACARTTPPPEAGTVQGFAPDLRGRRVMLLPVQQNLGVPGDPDAELAYGLQTRVAGIDWVLPAEVEEVLARSPAIQTRTRGLQVGNFLSAEVERVGDPLYGELRRLASLVDADVVLLPVQAALAAVPEGDPSVRLWTALIDVRSGRVMWFSVLDGEPFPRGDPRGLASAVDELARTLLWYATN
;
A
#
# COMPACT_ATOMS: atom_id res chain seq x y z
N MET A 1 -75.84 -20.09 -27.08
CA MET A 1 -75.89 -19.95 -25.63
C MET A 1 -74.70 -20.66 -24.99
N ARG A 2 -73.88 -19.96 -24.26
CA ARG A 2 -72.96 -20.30 -23.14
C ARG A 2 -71.69 -19.48 -23.23
N ARG A 3 -71.61 -18.53 -22.35
CA ARG A 3 -70.47 -17.61 -22.11
C ARG A 3 -69.38 -18.41 -21.36
N ALA A 4 -68.21 -18.49 -21.90
CA ALA A 4 -66.98 -18.93 -21.18
C ALA A 4 -66.23 -17.66 -20.72
N ARG A 5 -66.15 -17.51 -19.40
CA ARG A 5 -65.36 -16.45 -18.74
C ARG A 5 -63.91 -16.84 -18.71
N ALA A 6 -63.09 -16.13 -19.46
CA ALA A 6 -61.66 -16.18 -19.32
C ALA A 6 -61.23 -15.43 -18.03
N ARG A 7 -60.65 -16.17 -17.08
CA ARG A 7 -60.00 -15.62 -15.90
C ARG A 7 -58.56 -15.31 -16.25
N SER A 8 -58.22 -14.06 -16.45
CA SER A 8 -56.84 -13.63 -16.60
C SER A 8 -56.18 -13.62 -15.22
N LEU A 9 -55.25 -14.54 -15.01
CA LEU A 9 -54.35 -14.55 -13.89
C LEU A 9 -53.20 -13.55 -14.23
N ALA A 10 -53.24 -12.37 -13.63
CA ALA A 10 -52.13 -11.45 -13.63
C ALA A 10 -51.09 -11.93 -12.58
N VAL A 11 -50.04 -12.54 -13.06
CA VAL A 11 -48.88 -12.86 -12.24
C VAL A 11 -48.05 -11.59 -12.12
N LEU A 12 -48.18 -10.90 -11.00
CA LEU A 12 -47.31 -9.79 -10.59
C LEU A 12 -45.95 -10.42 -10.16
N LEU A 13 -44.99 -10.41 -11.06
CA LEU A 13 -43.60 -10.64 -10.76
C LEU A 13 -43.06 -9.42 -10.01
N LEU A 14 -43.06 -9.50 -8.67
CA LEU A 14 -42.30 -8.60 -7.81
C LEU A 14 -40.79 -8.93 -8.00
N TRP A 15 -40.15 -8.18 -8.88
CA TRP A 15 -38.70 -8.12 -8.90
C TRP A 15 -38.24 -7.25 -7.74
N GLY A 16 -37.93 -7.92 -6.61
CA GLY A 16 -37.21 -7.29 -5.52
C GLY A 16 -35.80 -6.98 -5.98
N ALA A 17 -35.56 -5.74 -6.37
CA ALA A 17 -34.23 -5.21 -6.55
C ALA A 17 -33.57 -5.17 -5.17
N ALA A 18 -32.83 -6.25 -4.83
CA ALA A 18 -31.88 -6.22 -3.74
C ALA A 18 -30.75 -5.28 -4.17
N ALA A 19 -30.90 -4.00 -3.85
CA ALA A 19 -29.79 -3.06 -3.88
C ALA A 19 -28.79 -3.52 -2.81
N ALA A 20 -27.87 -4.37 -3.22
CA ALA A 20 -26.66 -4.66 -2.47
C ALA A 20 -25.90 -3.35 -2.37
N CYS A 21 -26.13 -2.59 -1.30
CA CYS A 21 -25.26 -1.49 -0.90
C CYS A 21 -23.88 -2.12 -0.64
N ALA A 22 -23.04 -2.15 -1.66
CA ALA A 22 -21.62 -2.35 -1.47
C ALA A 22 -21.18 -1.22 -0.55
N ARG A 23 -21.02 -1.52 0.75
CA ARG A 23 -20.38 -0.60 1.69
C ARG A 23 -18.94 -0.46 1.23
N THR A 24 -18.66 0.57 0.46
CA THR A 24 -17.29 0.99 0.19
C THR A 24 -16.77 1.51 1.52
N THR A 25 -15.93 0.72 2.17
CA THR A 25 -15.18 1.17 3.34
C THR A 25 -14.35 2.38 2.90
N PRO A 26 -14.44 3.52 3.58
CA PRO A 26 -13.61 4.65 3.23
C PRO A 26 -12.14 4.26 3.36
N PRO A 27 -11.26 4.83 2.52
CA PRO A 27 -9.82 4.58 2.63
C PRO A 27 -9.32 5.00 4.02
N PRO A 28 -8.29 4.30 4.56
CA PRO A 28 -7.72 4.64 5.85
C PRO A 28 -7.27 6.10 5.90
N GLU A 29 -7.62 6.79 6.98
CA GLU A 29 -7.27 8.19 7.21
C GLU A 29 -5.84 8.34 7.74
N ALA A 30 -5.29 9.56 7.66
CA ALA A 30 -4.00 9.88 8.26
C ALA A 30 -3.98 9.59 9.76
N GLY A 31 -2.83 9.10 10.25
CA GLY A 31 -2.70 8.65 11.64
C GLY A 31 -3.22 7.24 11.90
N THR A 32 -3.79 6.56 10.89
CA THR A 32 -4.13 5.13 11.02
C THR A 32 -2.84 4.32 11.17
N VAL A 33 -2.73 3.60 12.27
CA VAL A 33 -1.62 2.65 12.53
C VAL A 33 -2.21 1.32 12.95
N GLN A 34 -1.81 0.26 12.26
CA GLN A 34 -2.18 -1.12 12.61
C GLN A 34 -0.92 -1.91 12.93
N GLY A 35 -0.93 -2.61 14.05
CA GLY A 35 0.21 -3.39 14.54
C GLY A 35 1.31 -2.50 15.09
N PHE A 36 2.46 -3.12 15.31
CA PHE A 36 3.67 -2.45 15.78
C PHE A 36 4.77 -2.70 14.76
N ALA A 37 5.48 -1.66 14.35
CA ALA A 37 6.67 -1.85 13.54
C ALA A 37 7.68 -2.68 14.35
N PRO A 38 8.14 -3.82 13.82
CA PRO A 38 9.09 -4.66 14.52
C PRO A 38 10.46 -3.99 14.56
N ASP A 39 11.32 -4.44 15.46
CA ASP A 39 12.74 -4.10 15.36
C ASP A 39 13.31 -4.68 14.06
N LEU A 40 13.71 -3.80 13.16
CA LEU A 40 14.27 -4.16 11.86
C LEU A 40 15.81 -4.18 11.83
N ARG A 41 16.48 -3.86 12.93
CA ARG A 41 17.95 -3.84 13.00
C ARG A 41 18.51 -5.22 12.70
N GLY A 42 19.48 -5.25 11.81
CA GLY A 42 20.11 -6.50 11.34
C GLY A 42 19.17 -7.35 10.46
N ARG A 43 17.98 -6.87 10.12
CA ARG A 43 17.10 -7.53 9.16
C ARG A 43 17.42 -7.03 7.75
N ARG A 44 17.26 -7.94 6.79
CA ARG A 44 17.32 -7.60 5.38
C ARG A 44 15.91 -7.22 4.89
N VAL A 45 15.74 -5.95 4.57
CA VAL A 45 14.44 -5.35 4.23
C VAL A 45 14.41 -4.91 2.78
N MET A 46 13.56 -5.53 1.98
CA MET A 46 13.32 -5.13 0.60
C MET A 46 12.35 -3.94 0.56
N LEU A 47 12.80 -2.81 0.06
CA LEU A 47 11.95 -1.66 -0.27
C LEU A 47 11.42 -1.85 -1.69
N LEU A 48 10.10 -1.85 -1.85
CA LEU A 48 9.47 -1.82 -3.17
C LEU A 48 9.16 -0.39 -3.62
N PRO A 49 9.02 -0.16 -4.93
CA PRO A 49 8.53 1.10 -5.45
C PRO A 49 7.11 1.42 -4.97
N VAL A 50 6.73 2.68 -4.98
CA VAL A 50 5.34 3.11 -4.74
C VAL A 50 4.42 2.47 -5.77
N GLN A 51 3.39 1.75 -5.29
CA GLN A 51 2.50 1.01 -6.18
C GLN A 51 1.49 1.93 -6.90
N GLN A 52 1.01 2.96 -6.22
CA GLN A 52 0.09 3.94 -6.78
C GLN A 52 0.56 5.36 -6.44
N ASN A 53 0.93 6.14 -7.46
CA ASN A 53 1.23 7.56 -7.30
C ASN A 53 0.04 8.39 -7.81
N LEU A 54 -0.66 9.06 -6.91
CA LEU A 54 -1.82 9.89 -7.21
C LEU A 54 -1.45 11.38 -7.17
N GLY A 55 -0.63 11.78 -8.14
CA GLY A 55 -0.31 13.16 -8.40
C GLY A 55 0.74 13.78 -7.46
N VAL A 56 1.51 12.98 -6.73
CA VAL A 56 2.67 13.46 -5.98
C VAL A 56 3.78 13.82 -6.97
N PRO A 57 4.26 15.07 -6.96
CA PRO A 57 5.32 15.50 -7.86
C PRO A 57 6.67 14.91 -7.47
N GLY A 58 7.58 14.87 -8.45
CA GLY A 58 8.92 14.32 -8.26
C GLY A 58 8.99 12.80 -8.45
N ASP A 59 9.98 12.19 -7.84
CA ASP A 59 10.21 10.74 -7.85
C ASP A 59 10.07 10.16 -6.44
N PRO A 60 8.87 9.65 -6.08
CA PRO A 60 8.65 9.11 -4.74
C PRO A 60 9.52 7.90 -4.42
N ASP A 61 9.91 7.12 -5.41
CA ASP A 61 10.76 5.94 -5.19
C ASP A 61 12.18 6.33 -4.84
N ALA A 62 12.73 7.31 -5.56
CA ALA A 62 14.06 7.84 -5.27
C ALA A 62 14.11 8.53 -3.89
N GLU A 63 13.08 9.31 -3.55
CA GLU A 63 13.01 10.00 -2.25
C GLU A 63 12.87 9.01 -1.09
N LEU A 64 12.01 7.98 -1.22
CA LEU A 64 11.88 6.91 -0.23
C LEU A 64 13.22 6.16 -0.05
N ALA A 65 13.86 5.76 -1.15
CA ALA A 65 15.14 5.05 -1.10
C ALA A 65 16.21 5.90 -0.39
N TYR A 66 16.35 7.16 -0.78
CA TYR A 66 17.31 8.09 -0.18
C TYR A 66 17.00 8.36 1.30
N GLY A 67 15.75 8.71 1.61
CA GLY A 67 15.34 9.07 2.95
C GLY A 67 15.48 7.92 3.95
N LEU A 68 15.05 6.72 3.59
CA LEU A 68 15.15 5.55 4.46
C LEU A 68 16.60 5.10 4.65
N GLN A 69 17.39 5.06 3.58
CA GLN A 69 18.80 4.65 3.66
C GLN A 69 19.62 5.60 4.52
N THR A 70 19.34 6.91 4.44
CA THR A 70 20.13 7.91 5.17
C THR A 70 19.68 8.11 6.61
N ARG A 71 18.38 7.95 6.90
CA ARG A 71 17.80 8.26 8.22
C ARG A 71 17.58 7.04 9.11
N VAL A 72 17.39 5.85 8.52
CA VAL A 72 17.12 4.63 9.28
C VAL A 72 18.33 3.71 9.24
N ALA A 73 19.22 3.90 10.20
CA ALA A 73 20.46 3.13 10.31
C ALA A 73 20.22 1.73 10.88
N GLY A 74 21.15 0.81 10.60
CA GLY A 74 21.17 -0.55 11.16
C GLY A 74 20.26 -1.54 10.45
N ILE A 75 19.60 -1.14 9.37
CA ILE A 75 18.83 -2.01 8.48
C ILE A 75 19.63 -2.29 7.22
N ASP A 76 19.63 -3.55 6.79
CA ASP A 76 20.19 -3.96 5.48
C ASP A 76 19.10 -3.72 4.40
N TRP A 77 19.13 -2.53 3.81
CA TRP A 77 18.17 -2.14 2.79
C TRP A 77 18.51 -2.71 1.43
N VAL A 78 17.58 -3.45 0.82
CA VAL A 78 17.58 -3.78 -0.60
C VAL A 78 16.67 -2.78 -1.32
N LEU A 79 17.27 -1.88 -2.07
CA LEU A 79 16.56 -0.78 -2.72
C LEU A 79 15.86 -1.22 -4.03
N PRO A 80 14.85 -0.47 -4.51
CA PRO A 80 14.10 -0.84 -5.72
C PRO A 80 14.99 -1.08 -6.94
N ALA A 81 16.00 -0.24 -7.14
CA ALA A 81 16.94 -0.38 -8.25
C ALA A 81 17.73 -1.70 -8.20
N GLU A 82 18.15 -2.14 -7.00
CA GLU A 82 18.84 -3.41 -6.81
C GLU A 82 17.93 -4.60 -7.12
N VAL A 83 16.66 -4.55 -6.68
CA VAL A 83 15.67 -5.59 -7.01
C VAL A 83 15.46 -5.67 -8.52
N GLU A 84 15.34 -4.54 -9.20
CA GLU A 84 15.15 -4.49 -10.66
C GLU A 84 16.39 -5.02 -11.41
N GLU A 85 17.61 -4.74 -10.93
CA GLU A 85 18.84 -5.28 -11.49
C GLU A 85 18.92 -6.80 -11.36
N VAL A 86 18.55 -7.36 -10.20
CA VAL A 86 18.51 -8.82 -9.99
C VAL A 86 17.45 -9.47 -10.88
N LEU A 87 16.27 -8.84 -11.01
CA LEU A 87 15.22 -9.31 -11.92
C LEU A 87 15.67 -9.33 -13.38
N ALA A 88 16.36 -8.29 -13.84
CA ALA A 88 16.86 -8.22 -15.21
C ALA A 88 17.85 -9.35 -15.52
N ARG A 89 18.60 -9.82 -14.52
CA ARG A 89 19.51 -10.97 -14.64
C ARG A 89 18.82 -12.33 -14.47
N SER A 90 17.52 -12.34 -14.13
CA SER A 90 16.74 -13.55 -13.83
C SER A 90 15.53 -13.70 -14.74
N PRO A 91 15.68 -13.79 -16.08
CA PRO A 91 14.56 -13.72 -17.03
C PRO A 91 13.57 -14.89 -16.92
N ALA A 92 13.95 -15.98 -16.26
CA ALA A 92 13.05 -17.10 -15.99
C ALA A 92 11.99 -16.77 -14.92
N ILE A 93 12.21 -15.71 -14.14
CA ILE A 93 11.29 -15.32 -13.07
C ILE A 93 10.34 -14.25 -13.60
N GLN A 94 9.10 -14.67 -13.81
CA GLN A 94 8.04 -13.78 -14.28
C GLN A 94 7.38 -13.10 -13.07
N THR A 95 7.97 -12.01 -12.63
CA THR A 95 7.43 -11.14 -11.59
C THR A 95 7.78 -9.68 -11.89
N ARG A 96 7.20 -8.75 -11.15
CA ARG A 96 7.42 -7.32 -11.32
C ARG A 96 7.39 -6.61 -9.97
N THR A 97 8.10 -5.50 -9.87
CA THR A 97 8.17 -4.66 -8.67
C THR A 97 7.02 -3.67 -8.58
N ARG A 98 6.36 -3.36 -9.72
CA ARG A 98 5.29 -2.35 -9.86
C ARG A 98 3.98 -2.97 -10.30
N GLY A 99 2.87 -2.27 -9.98
CA GLY A 99 1.52 -2.71 -10.37
C GLY A 99 1.07 -3.97 -9.63
N LEU A 100 1.56 -4.16 -8.41
CA LEU A 100 1.10 -5.22 -7.52
C LEU A 100 -0.34 -4.96 -7.06
N GLN A 101 -1.07 -6.02 -6.76
CA GLN A 101 -2.48 -5.92 -6.34
C GLN A 101 -2.59 -5.50 -4.87
N VAL A 102 -2.50 -4.20 -4.62
CA VAL A 102 -2.49 -3.62 -3.27
C VAL A 102 -3.84 -3.06 -2.82
N GLY A 103 -4.89 -3.18 -3.64
CA GLY A 103 -6.20 -2.56 -3.38
C GLY A 103 -6.81 -2.89 -2.02
N ASN A 104 -6.54 -4.07 -1.48
CA ASN A 104 -7.07 -4.50 -0.18
C ASN A 104 -6.57 -3.60 0.97
N PHE A 105 -5.36 -3.06 0.88
CA PHE A 105 -4.82 -2.15 1.91
C PHE A 105 -5.55 -0.80 1.97
N LEU A 106 -6.27 -0.45 0.90
CA LEU A 106 -7.00 0.81 0.81
C LEU A 106 -8.46 0.68 1.27
N SER A 107 -8.94 -0.53 1.50
CA SER A 107 -10.36 -0.80 1.76
C SER A 107 -10.65 -1.60 3.04
N ALA A 108 -9.65 -2.19 3.68
CA ALA A 108 -9.84 -3.02 4.86
C ALA A 108 -8.56 -3.13 5.70
N GLU A 109 -8.73 -3.51 6.96
CA GLU A 109 -7.62 -3.98 7.78
C GLU A 109 -7.09 -5.30 7.21
N VAL A 110 -5.80 -5.31 6.85
CA VAL A 110 -5.14 -6.48 6.26
C VAL A 110 -4.16 -7.05 7.27
N GLU A 111 -4.56 -8.11 7.94
CA GLU A 111 -3.66 -8.83 8.85
C GLU A 111 -2.67 -9.74 8.11
N ARG A 112 -3.09 -10.23 6.95
CA ARG A 112 -2.29 -11.14 6.12
C ARG A 112 -2.56 -10.93 4.64
N VAL A 113 -1.49 -10.91 3.87
CA VAL A 113 -1.55 -10.81 2.40
C VAL A 113 -1.85 -12.18 1.81
N GLY A 114 -2.84 -12.24 0.92
CA GLY A 114 -3.15 -13.43 0.13
C GLY A 114 -2.60 -13.37 -1.29
N ASP A 115 -2.78 -14.46 -2.03
CA ASP A 115 -2.45 -14.49 -3.45
C ASP A 115 -3.39 -13.59 -4.27
N PRO A 116 -2.91 -13.00 -5.38
CA PRO A 116 -1.58 -13.23 -5.97
C PRO A 116 -0.45 -12.39 -5.35
N LEU A 117 -0.77 -11.36 -4.55
CA LEU A 117 0.24 -10.45 -3.99
C LEU A 117 1.29 -11.20 -3.16
N TYR A 118 0.87 -12.12 -2.30
CA TYR A 118 1.80 -12.89 -1.47
C TYR A 118 2.80 -13.69 -2.31
N GLY A 119 2.33 -14.35 -3.36
CA GLY A 119 3.19 -15.07 -4.28
C GLY A 119 4.23 -14.18 -4.98
N GLU A 120 3.82 -12.95 -5.37
CA GLU A 120 4.75 -11.98 -5.97
C GLU A 120 5.82 -11.53 -4.97
N LEU A 121 5.40 -11.14 -3.74
CA LEU A 121 6.32 -10.70 -2.71
C LEU A 121 7.34 -11.78 -2.33
N ARG A 122 6.90 -13.04 -2.21
CA ARG A 122 7.80 -14.16 -1.93
C ARG A 122 8.84 -14.38 -3.02
N ARG A 123 8.42 -14.32 -4.30
CA ARG A 123 9.36 -14.48 -5.41
C ARG A 123 10.41 -13.37 -5.41
N LEU A 124 9.98 -12.12 -5.27
CA LEU A 124 10.87 -10.96 -5.20
C LEU A 124 11.86 -11.08 -4.03
N ALA A 125 11.35 -11.34 -2.84
CA ALA A 125 12.17 -11.44 -1.64
C ALA A 125 13.19 -12.60 -1.70
N SER A 126 12.79 -13.74 -2.29
CA SER A 126 13.71 -14.87 -2.48
C SER A 126 14.87 -14.56 -3.43
N LEU A 127 14.70 -13.63 -4.37
CA LEU A 127 15.76 -13.21 -5.30
C LEU A 127 16.86 -12.40 -4.61
N VAL A 128 16.49 -11.68 -3.57
CA VAL A 128 17.37 -10.75 -2.86
C VAL A 128 17.61 -11.16 -1.40
N ASP A 129 17.17 -12.35 -1.01
CA ASP A 129 17.29 -12.92 0.34
C ASP A 129 16.74 -11.99 1.43
N ALA A 130 15.59 -11.38 1.18
CA ALA A 130 14.96 -10.49 2.13
C ALA A 130 13.96 -11.21 3.05
N ASP A 131 13.94 -10.84 4.33
CA ASP A 131 13.01 -11.36 5.34
C ASP A 131 11.72 -10.56 5.43
N VAL A 132 11.82 -9.27 5.15
CA VAL A 132 10.75 -8.28 5.30
C VAL A 132 10.62 -7.45 4.04
N VAL A 133 9.39 -7.10 3.71
CA VAL A 133 9.08 -6.14 2.63
C VAL A 133 8.51 -4.89 3.25
N LEU A 134 9.10 -3.74 2.93
CA LEU A 134 8.44 -2.45 3.06
C LEU A 134 7.76 -2.16 1.72
N LEU A 135 6.43 -2.15 1.76
CA LEU A 135 5.56 -1.94 0.60
C LEU A 135 4.90 -0.57 0.69
N PRO A 136 5.39 0.44 -0.07
CA PRO A 136 4.67 1.69 -0.26
C PRO A 136 3.44 1.44 -1.15
N VAL A 137 2.27 1.37 -0.51
CA VAL A 137 1.00 1.04 -1.18
C VAL A 137 0.56 2.18 -2.09
N GLN A 138 0.60 3.40 -1.56
CA GLN A 138 0.15 4.59 -2.27
C GLN A 138 0.88 5.84 -1.78
N ALA A 139 1.09 6.77 -2.70
CA ALA A 139 1.45 8.15 -2.42
C ALA A 139 0.40 9.07 -3.07
N ALA A 140 -0.16 10.02 -2.32
CA ALA A 140 -1.16 10.93 -2.81
C ALA A 140 -1.01 12.33 -2.22
N LEU A 141 -1.55 13.33 -2.91
CA LEU A 141 -1.75 14.65 -2.32
C LEU A 141 -3.03 14.63 -1.48
N ALA A 142 -2.89 14.82 -0.18
CA ALA A 142 -4.02 14.98 0.73
C ALA A 142 -4.55 16.42 0.57
N ALA A 143 -5.79 16.54 0.11
CA ALA A 143 -6.45 17.83 0.02
C ALA A 143 -6.87 18.29 1.42
N VAL A 144 -6.55 19.53 1.75
CA VAL A 144 -7.09 20.23 2.91
C VAL A 144 -8.08 21.29 2.43
N PRO A 145 -9.15 21.58 3.16
CA PRO A 145 -10.16 22.56 2.74
C PRO A 145 -9.56 23.96 2.55
N GLU A 146 -8.59 24.32 3.39
CA GLU A 146 -7.88 25.60 3.34
C GLU A 146 -6.39 25.34 3.61
N GLY A 147 -5.52 25.87 2.74
CA GLY A 147 -4.07 25.77 2.87
C GLY A 147 -3.40 24.90 1.81
N ASP A 148 -2.12 24.67 2.03
CA ASP A 148 -1.29 23.85 1.15
C ASP A 148 -1.55 22.35 1.39
N PRO A 149 -1.53 21.52 0.34
CA PRO A 149 -1.69 20.08 0.49
C PRO A 149 -0.46 19.45 1.17
N SER A 150 -0.69 18.37 1.90
CA SER A 150 0.37 17.48 2.35
C SER A 150 0.53 16.27 1.42
N VAL A 151 1.69 15.62 1.45
CA VAL A 151 1.88 14.32 0.83
C VAL A 151 1.52 13.25 1.85
N ARG A 152 0.62 12.35 1.45
CA ARG A 152 0.20 11.21 2.26
C ARG A 152 0.80 9.93 1.72
N LEU A 153 1.37 9.12 2.60
CA LEU A 153 1.95 7.83 2.29
C LEU A 153 1.19 6.72 3.02
N TRP A 154 0.79 5.69 2.29
CA TRP A 154 0.30 4.41 2.81
C TRP A 154 1.41 3.39 2.70
N THR A 155 1.84 2.82 3.80
CA THR A 155 2.95 1.88 3.83
C THR A 155 2.64 0.66 4.67
N ALA A 156 3.13 -0.50 4.26
CA ALA A 156 3.00 -1.76 4.98
C ALA A 156 4.35 -2.44 5.17
N LEU A 157 4.61 -3.00 6.35
CA LEU A 157 5.67 -3.96 6.59
C LEU A 157 5.10 -5.36 6.61
N ILE A 158 5.64 -6.23 5.79
CA ILE A 158 5.14 -7.58 5.57
C ILE A 158 6.25 -8.59 5.84
N ASP A 159 6.00 -9.55 6.73
CA ASP A 159 6.85 -10.71 6.91
C ASP A 159 6.72 -11.64 5.69
N VAL A 160 7.81 -11.86 4.97
CA VAL A 160 7.81 -12.62 3.73
C VAL A 160 7.48 -14.09 3.94
N ARG A 161 7.88 -14.65 5.07
CA ARG A 161 7.72 -16.07 5.35
C ARG A 161 6.25 -16.45 5.58
N SER A 162 5.54 -15.59 6.29
CA SER A 162 4.15 -15.85 6.69
C SER A 162 3.11 -15.07 5.90
N GLY A 163 3.50 -14.02 5.19
CA GLY A 163 2.58 -13.05 4.57
C GLY A 163 1.86 -12.16 5.59
N ARG A 164 2.27 -12.19 6.86
CA ARG A 164 1.66 -11.37 7.90
C ARG A 164 2.03 -9.90 7.70
N VAL A 165 1.03 -9.03 7.76
CA VAL A 165 1.24 -7.59 7.85
C VAL A 165 1.62 -7.28 9.29
N MET A 166 2.88 -6.97 9.51
CA MET A 166 3.41 -6.67 10.84
C MET A 166 3.04 -5.26 11.28
N TRP A 167 2.98 -4.37 10.33
CA TRP A 167 2.65 -2.96 10.54
C TRP A 167 2.09 -2.36 9.25
N PHE A 168 1.10 -1.50 9.40
CA PHE A 168 0.55 -0.67 8.33
C PHE A 168 0.33 0.73 8.88
N SER A 169 0.66 1.74 8.09
CA SER A 169 0.49 3.12 8.52
C SER A 169 0.13 4.03 7.37
N VAL A 170 -0.64 5.05 7.70
CA VAL A 170 -0.98 6.18 6.84
C VAL A 170 -0.43 7.45 7.48
N LEU A 171 0.55 8.04 6.83
CA LEU A 171 1.32 9.16 7.35
C LEU A 171 1.18 10.38 6.42
N ASP A 172 0.99 11.54 7.00
CA ASP A 172 1.03 12.81 6.30
C ASP A 172 2.35 13.53 6.58
N GLY A 173 2.98 14.04 5.52
CA GLY A 173 4.06 15.02 5.65
C GLY A 173 3.51 16.39 6.05
N GLU A 174 4.42 17.34 6.25
CA GLU A 174 4.05 18.74 6.44
C GLU A 174 3.43 19.32 5.16
N PRO A 175 2.52 20.29 5.29
CA PRO A 175 1.90 20.93 4.15
C PRO A 175 2.90 21.86 3.42
N PHE A 176 2.94 21.77 2.10
CA PHE A 176 3.75 22.62 1.23
C PHE A 176 2.98 22.97 -0.06
N PRO A 177 3.32 24.08 -0.72
CA PRO A 177 2.73 24.42 -2.01
C PRO A 177 2.85 23.28 -3.01
N ARG A 178 1.84 23.14 -3.88
CA ARG A 178 1.86 22.09 -4.91
C ARG A 178 3.10 22.18 -5.77
N GLY A 179 3.81 21.06 -5.91
CA GLY A 179 5.06 20.98 -6.68
C GLY A 179 6.33 21.27 -5.88
N ASP A 180 6.21 21.66 -4.62
CA ASP A 180 7.38 21.83 -3.75
C ASP A 180 7.93 20.45 -3.36
N PRO A 181 9.22 20.14 -3.64
CA PRO A 181 9.80 18.83 -3.33
C PRO A 181 9.86 18.55 -1.82
N ARG A 182 9.81 19.58 -0.97
CA ARG A 182 9.82 19.43 0.49
C ARG A 182 8.60 18.69 1.00
N GLY A 183 7.47 18.76 0.29
CA GLY A 183 6.25 18.02 0.67
C GLY A 183 6.47 16.50 0.69
N LEU A 184 7.12 15.98 -0.34
CA LEU A 184 7.45 14.55 -0.40
C LEU A 184 8.54 14.19 0.62
N ALA A 185 9.60 14.99 0.71
CA ALA A 185 10.68 14.77 1.68
C ALA A 185 10.17 14.73 3.12
N SER A 186 9.24 15.61 3.51
CA SER A 186 8.66 15.63 4.85
C SER A 186 7.83 14.38 5.16
N ALA A 187 7.10 13.84 4.17
CA ALA A 187 6.36 12.60 4.34
C ALA A 187 7.29 11.38 4.54
N VAL A 188 8.41 11.36 3.82
CA VAL A 188 9.45 10.33 3.99
C VAL A 188 10.16 10.48 5.33
N ASP A 189 10.38 11.71 5.81
CA ASP A 189 10.94 11.98 7.15
C ASP A 189 10.03 11.46 8.25
N GLU A 190 8.71 11.65 8.11
CA GLU A 190 7.72 11.11 9.05
C GLU A 190 7.72 9.58 9.06
N LEU A 191 7.79 8.96 7.89
CA LEU A 191 7.91 7.50 7.78
C LEU A 191 9.19 7.01 8.48
N ALA A 192 10.33 7.62 8.20
CA ALA A 192 11.61 7.26 8.80
C ALA A 192 11.58 7.43 10.32
N ARG A 193 11.01 8.52 10.82
CA ARG A 193 10.86 8.79 12.26
C ARG A 193 9.98 7.73 12.93
N THR A 194 8.89 7.37 12.30
CA THR A 194 7.98 6.34 12.80
C THR A 194 8.67 4.97 12.89
N LEU A 195 9.40 4.57 11.86
CA LEU A 195 10.17 3.32 11.87
C LEU A 195 11.26 3.32 12.94
N LEU A 196 11.98 4.44 13.15
CA LEU A 196 13.00 4.58 14.19
C LEU A 196 12.40 4.55 15.59
N TRP A 197 11.26 5.18 15.82
CA TRP A 197 10.63 5.23 17.13
C TRP A 197 10.28 3.83 17.63
N TYR A 198 9.80 2.96 16.76
CA TYR A 198 9.52 1.56 17.10
C TYR A 198 10.79 0.71 17.27
N ALA A 199 11.90 1.11 16.67
CA ALA A 199 13.18 0.41 16.82
C ALA A 199 13.90 0.76 18.14
N THR A 200 13.51 1.85 18.82
CA THR A 200 14.20 2.37 20.01
C THR A 200 13.43 2.20 21.32
N ASN A 201 12.16 1.82 21.28
CA ASN A 201 11.29 1.55 22.42
C ASN A 201 10.85 0.09 22.47
#